data_8dde4b0a437fa736ccc8c3f2761d7bf8
#
_entry.id   8dde4b0a437fa736ccc8c3f2761d7bf8
#
_cell.length_a   1.000
_cell.length_b   1.000
_cell.length_c   1.000
_cell.angle_alpha   90.00
_cell.angle_beta   90.00
_cell.angle_gamma   90.00
#
_symmetry.space_group_name_H-M   'P 1'
#
loop_
_entity.id
_entity.type
_entity.pdbx_description
1 polymer ?
#
loop_
_entity_poly.entity_id
_entity_poly.type
_entity_poly.pdbx_seq_one_letter_code
_entity_poly.pdbx_strand_id
1 'polypeptide(L)'
;FARALLAAMLLMLATAGHSQVEPPDADKLLVRNIRVEGLQRIAEGTVFNYLPVNIGDRIDQGRIQEAIRAIYGTGFFRDVEIRWESGSLIIVVSERPSIASFSITGNKDIKTEDLQEPLARIGLKQGRIFNQSVLDEVEQSLIDQYFSRGKYAANVTAAVEALPDNKVAIAITIKEGDRARIRQINLVGNSSFSDEEIL
;
A
#
# COMPACT_ATOMS: atom_id res chain seq x y z
N PHE A 1 -44.80 72.06 -4.71
CA PHE A 1 -45.34 70.72 -4.36
C PHE A 1 -45.23 69.74 -5.50
N ALA A 2 -44.36 69.90 -6.53
CA ALA A 2 -44.29 69.02 -7.71
C ALA A 2 -42.88 68.42 -7.93
N ARG A 3 -42.04 68.33 -6.83
CA ARG A 3 -40.66 67.82 -6.98
C ARG A 3 -40.30 66.56 -6.13
N ALA A 4 -41.27 65.98 -5.41
CA ALA A 4 -41.03 64.87 -4.48
C ALA A 4 -41.55 63.50 -4.99
N LEU A 5 -42.11 63.39 -6.21
CA LEU A 5 -42.73 62.16 -6.75
C LEU A 5 -41.92 61.47 -7.86
N LEU A 6 -40.73 61.99 -8.22
CA LEU A 6 -39.91 61.42 -9.29
C LEU A 6 -38.70 60.63 -8.80
N ALA A 7 -38.47 60.54 -7.49
CA ALA A 7 -37.32 59.83 -6.90
C ALA A 7 -37.61 58.43 -6.39
N ALA A 8 -38.92 58.01 -6.38
CA ALA A 8 -39.31 56.69 -5.86
C ALA A 8 -39.51 55.59 -6.93
N MET A 9 -39.31 55.87 -8.24
CA MET A 9 -39.61 54.95 -9.32
C MET A 9 -38.35 54.38 -10.02
N LEU A 10 -37.16 54.62 -9.47
CA LEU A 10 -35.89 54.19 -10.11
C LEU A 10 -35.09 53.19 -9.31
N LEU A 11 -35.69 52.48 -8.35
CA LEU A 11 -34.97 51.48 -7.52
C LEU A 11 -35.58 50.07 -7.56
N MET A 12 -36.31 49.75 -8.62
CA MET A 12 -36.83 48.40 -8.85
C MET A 12 -36.36 47.84 -10.16
N LEU A 13 -35.05 47.86 -10.42
CA LEU A 13 -34.47 47.13 -11.55
C LEU A 13 -33.24 46.39 -11.12
N ALA A 14 -33.29 45.10 -11.43
CA ALA A 14 -32.16 44.18 -11.58
C ALA A 14 -31.58 43.53 -10.32
N THR A 15 -32.36 42.64 -9.71
CA THR A 15 -31.81 41.38 -9.31
C THR A 15 -32.07 40.32 -10.39
N ALA A 16 -31.50 40.52 -11.56
CA ALA A 16 -31.35 39.43 -12.53
C ALA A 16 -30.35 38.47 -11.88
N GLY A 17 -30.87 37.45 -11.22
CA GLY A 17 -30.06 36.31 -10.78
C GLY A 17 -29.36 35.77 -12.03
N HIS A 18 -28.07 36.02 -12.11
CA HIS A 18 -27.22 35.26 -12.99
C HIS A 18 -27.20 33.83 -12.45
N SER A 19 -28.15 33.00 -12.86
CA SER A 19 -27.96 31.57 -12.85
C SER A 19 -26.75 31.36 -13.75
N GLN A 20 -25.56 31.21 -13.16
CA GLN A 20 -24.45 30.61 -13.85
C GLN A 20 -24.88 29.19 -14.19
N VAL A 21 -25.40 29.02 -15.40
CA VAL A 21 -25.50 27.71 -16.05
C VAL A 21 -24.04 27.33 -16.27
N GLU A 22 -23.52 26.52 -15.37
CA GLU A 22 -22.25 25.85 -15.56
C GLU A 22 -22.30 25.16 -16.92
N PRO A 23 -21.34 25.40 -17.85
CA PRO A 23 -21.43 24.82 -19.19
C PRO A 23 -21.44 23.30 -19.05
N PRO A 24 -22.43 22.61 -19.59
CA PRO A 24 -22.56 21.17 -19.43
C PRO A 24 -21.37 20.48 -20.10
N ASP A 25 -20.55 19.78 -19.30
CA ASP A 25 -19.74 18.64 -19.69
C ASP A 25 -18.65 18.82 -20.79
N ALA A 26 -18.16 20.04 -21.04
CA ALA A 26 -17.14 20.26 -22.09
C ALA A 26 -15.83 19.52 -21.82
N ASP A 27 -15.51 19.22 -20.54
CA ASP A 27 -14.28 18.52 -20.12
C ASP A 27 -14.48 17.04 -19.81
N LYS A 28 -15.70 16.50 -19.95
CA LYS A 28 -16.00 15.10 -19.66
C LYS A 28 -15.89 14.21 -20.89
N LEU A 29 -15.13 13.14 -20.76
CA LEU A 29 -14.89 12.16 -21.81
C LEU A 29 -15.97 11.06 -21.78
N LEU A 30 -16.64 10.78 -22.89
CA LEU A 30 -17.63 9.71 -23.00
C LEU A 30 -16.94 8.36 -23.24
N VAL A 31 -17.02 7.45 -22.30
CA VAL A 31 -16.45 6.09 -22.38
C VAL A 31 -17.27 5.24 -23.35
N ARG A 32 -16.71 4.93 -24.51
CA ARG A 32 -17.33 4.06 -25.52
C ARG A 32 -16.84 2.63 -25.44
N ASN A 33 -15.64 2.43 -24.93
CA ASN A 33 -15.01 1.13 -24.77
C ASN A 33 -14.06 1.14 -23.57
N ILE A 34 -13.85 -0.03 -22.96
CA ILE A 34 -12.87 -0.22 -21.88
C ILE A 34 -12.01 -1.42 -22.26
N ARG A 35 -10.69 -1.28 -22.14
CA ARG A 35 -9.71 -2.32 -22.42
C ARG A 35 -8.70 -2.41 -21.27
N VAL A 36 -8.27 -3.62 -20.94
CA VAL A 36 -7.22 -3.84 -19.93
C VAL A 36 -6.03 -4.47 -20.62
N GLU A 37 -4.85 -3.90 -20.39
CA GLU A 37 -3.57 -4.38 -20.94
C GLU A 37 -2.60 -4.70 -19.82
N GLY A 38 -1.69 -5.67 -20.05
CA GLY A 38 -0.64 -6.05 -19.10
C GLY A 38 -1.03 -7.16 -18.12
N LEU A 39 -2.22 -7.74 -18.25
CA LEU A 39 -2.65 -8.90 -17.46
C LEU A 39 -1.85 -10.15 -17.85
N GLN A 40 -1.51 -10.97 -16.86
CA GLN A 40 -0.80 -12.25 -17.05
C GLN A 40 -1.54 -13.42 -16.40
N ARG A 41 -1.95 -13.28 -15.12
CA ARG A 41 -2.62 -14.31 -14.32
C ARG A 41 -4.00 -13.89 -13.85
N ILE A 42 -4.22 -12.59 -13.73
CA ILE A 42 -5.49 -12.02 -13.26
C ILE A 42 -6.45 -11.93 -14.45
N ALA A 43 -7.66 -12.43 -14.27
CA ALA A 43 -8.69 -12.33 -15.28
C ALA A 43 -9.16 -10.86 -15.44
N GLU A 44 -9.42 -10.43 -16.68
CA GLU A 44 -9.89 -9.09 -17.00
C GLU A 44 -11.18 -8.72 -16.22
N GLY A 45 -12.10 -9.68 -16.06
CA GLY A 45 -13.31 -9.51 -15.25
C GLY A 45 -13.04 -9.13 -13.81
N THR A 46 -11.89 -9.54 -13.24
CA THR A 46 -11.48 -9.11 -11.90
C THR A 46 -11.24 -7.62 -11.87
N VAL A 47 -10.56 -7.05 -12.88
CA VAL A 47 -10.33 -5.60 -12.97
C VAL A 47 -11.65 -4.85 -13.08
N PHE A 48 -12.57 -5.32 -13.94
CA PHE A 48 -13.89 -4.71 -14.12
C PHE A 48 -14.73 -4.69 -12.83
N ASN A 49 -14.62 -5.70 -11.98
CA ASN A 49 -15.36 -5.73 -10.71
C ASN A 49 -14.93 -4.61 -9.73
N TYR A 50 -13.72 -4.09 -9.86
CA TYR A 50 -13.21 -3.01 -9.03
C TYR A 50 -13.21 -1.65 -9.72
N LEU A 51 -13.50 -1.62 -11.03
CA LEU A 51 -13.50 -0.39 -11.80
C LEU A 51 -14.81 0.39 -11.57
N PRO A 52 -14.77 1.61 -11.02
CA PRO A 52 -15.96 2.42 -10.75
C PRO A 52 -16.44 3.17 -12.01
N VAL A 53 -16.16 2.65 -13.21
CA VAL A 53 -16.48 3.27 -14.51
C VAL A 53 -17.07 2.23 -15.44
N ASN A 54 -18.16 2.60 -16.15
CA ASN A 54 -18.82 1.74 -17.11
C ASN A 54 -18.81 2.36 -18.53
N ILE A 55 -19.06 1.52 -19.52
CA ILE A 55 -19.31 2.00 -20.89
C ILE A 55 -20.57 2.85 -20.87
N GLY A 56 -20.51 4.05 -21.47
CA GLY A 56 -21.56 5.04 -21.47
C GLY A 56 -21.39 6.14 -20.42
N ASP A 57 -20.52 5.96 -19.46
CA ASP A 57 -20.23 6.99 -18.45
C ASP A 57 -19.48 8.18 -19.07
N ARG A 58 -19.72 9.36 -18.49
CA ARG A 58 -18.92 10.55 -18.74
C ARG A 58 -17.96 10.73 -17.59
N ILE A 59 -16.67 10.68 -17.89
CA ILE A 59 -15.61 10.73 -16.91
C ILE A 59 -14.77 12.00 -17.05
N ASP A 60 -14.32 12.49 -15.92
CA ASP A 60 -13.36 13.56 -15.76
C ASP A 60 -12.07 13.05 -15.13
N GLN A 61 -11.12 13.95 -14.87
CA GLN A 61 -9.85 13.60 -14.23
C GLN A 61 -10.03 13.03 -12.81
N GLY A 62 -11.06 13.48 -12.08
CA GLY A 62 -11.37 12.96 -10.74
C GLY A 62 -11.79 11.50 -10.75
N ARG A 63 -12.67 11.13 -11.71
CA ARG A 63 -13.11 9.75 -11.91
C ARG A 63 -11.98 8.84 -12.40
N ILE A 64 -11.06 9.36 -13.22
CA ILE A 64 -9.87 8.61 -13.62
C ILE A 64 -8.98 8.30 -12.40
N GLN A 65 -8.73 9.30 -11.53
CA GLN A 65 -7.97 9.09 -10.30
C GLN A 65 -8.65 8.12 -9.33
N GLU A 66 -9.98 8.16 -9.23
CA GLU A 66 -10.76 7.21 -8.44
C GLU A 66 -10.59 5.79 -8.97
N ALA A 67 -10.67 5.60 -10.28
CA ALA A 67 -10.48 4.31 -10.95
C ALA A 67 -9.06 3.76 -10.70
N ILE A 68 -8.03 4.58 -10.83
CA ILE A 68 -6.65 4.19 -10.51
C ILE A 68 -6.53 3.73 -9.05
N ARG A 69 -7.05 4.53 -8.11
CA ARG A 69 -7.00 4.17 -6.68
C ARG A 69 -7.76 2.88 -6.36
N ALA A 70 -8.93 2.68 -6.98
CA ALA A 70 -9.73 1.48 -6.77
C ALA A 70 -9.01 0.21 -7.26
N ILE A 71 -8.42 0.24 -8.46
CA ILE A 71 -7.67 -0.88 -9.01
C ILE A 71 -6.36 -1.11 -8.23
N TYR A 72 -5.60 -0.05 -7.95
CA TYR A 72 -4.36 -0.15 -7.17
C TYR A 72 -4.61 -0.65 -5.74
N GLY A 73 -5.70 -0.22 -5.11
CA GLY A 73 -6.13 -0.62 -3.76
C GLY A 73 -6.45 -2.11 -3.61
N THR A 74 -6.66 -2.85 -4.72
CA THR A 74 -6.83 -4.31 -4.68
C THR A 74 -5.58 -5.05 -4.21
N GLY A 75 -4.40 -4.40 -4.29
CA GLY A 75 -3.11 -5.01 -3.99
C GLY A 75 -2.60 -5.99 -5.05
N PHE A 76 -3.32 -6.22 -6.15
CA PHE A 76 -2.92 -7.13 -7.22
C PHE A 76 -1.84 -6.56 -8.13
N PHE A 77 -1.79 -5.22 -8.24
CA PHE A 77 -0.96 -4.52 -9.19
C PHE A 77 0.11 -3.69 -8.48
N ARG A 78 1.33 -3.70 -9.04
CA ARG A 78 2.41 -2.80 -8.61
C ARG A 78 2.33 -1.45 -9.28
N ASP A 79 1.65 -1.39 -10.47
CA ASP A 79 1.44 -0.18 -11.24
C ASP A 79 0.11 -0.22 -11.98
N VAL A 80 -0.55 0.94 -12.08
CA VAL A 80 -1.82 1.14 -12.78
C VAL A 80 -1.77 2.49 -13.49
N GLU A 81 -1.87 2.47 -14.80
CA GLU A 81 -1.96 3.65 -15.66
C GLU A 81 -3.28 3.63 -16.42
N ILE A 82 -3.89 4.77 -16.61
CA ILE A 82 -5.09 4.92 -17.47
C ILE A 82 -4.76 5.85 -18.61
N ARG A 83 -4.96 5.36 -19.83
CA ARG A 83 -4.82 6.12 -21.07
C ARG A 83 -6.18 6.31 -21.72
N TRP A 84 -6.31 7.42 -22.42
CA TRP A 84 -7.50 7.73 -23.20
C TRP A 84 -7.17 7.78 -24.69
N GLU A 85 -7.84 6.95 -25.50
CA GLU A 85 -7.61 6.89 -26.93
C GLU A 85 -8.95 6.79 -27.67
N SER A 86 -9.32 7.85 -28.41
CA SER A 86 -10.49 7.84 -29.33
C SER A 86 -11.79 7.31 -28.72
N GLY A 87 -12.08 7.64 -27.47
CA GLY A 87 -13.28 7.18 -26.75
C GLY A 87 -13.11 5.84 -26.04
N SER A 88 -11.91 5.28 -26.03
CA SER A 88 -11.57 4.07 -25.29
C SER A 88 -10.78 4.42 -24.02
N LEU A 89 -11.19 3.87 -22.89
CA LEU A 89 -10.46 3.88 -21.65
C LEU A 89 -9.55 2.65 -21.64
N ILE A 90 -8.23 2.86 -21.69
CA ILE A 90 -7.24 1.81 -21.69
C ILE A 90 -6.59 1.78 -20.32
N ILE A 91 -6.80 0.68 -19.59
CA ILE A 91 -6.24 0.45 -18.28
C ILE A 91 -4.99 -0.42 -18.44
N VAL A 92 -3.82 0.16 -18.25
CA VAL A 92 -2.55 -0.57 -18.34
C VAL A 92 -2.12 -0.93 -16.93
N VAL A 93 -1.96 -2.22 -16.68
CA VAL A 93 -1.59 -2.73 -15.35
C VAL A 93 -0.30 -3.53 -15.39
N SER A 94 0.42 -3.51 -14.28
CA SER A 94 1.55 -4.39 -14.05
C SER A 94 1.27 -5.23 -12.81
N GLU A 95 1.08 -6.54 -12.98
CA GLU A 95 0.76 -7.43 -11.88
C GLU A 95 1.93 -7.58 -10.89
N ARG A 96 1.61 -7.65 -9.58
CA ARG A 96 2.57 -8.08 -8.57
C ARG A 96 2.88 -9.57 -8.75
N PRO A 97 4.14 -10.00 -8.57
CA PRO A 97 4.46 -11.41 -8.65
C PRO A 97 3.80 -12.20 -7.51
N SER A 98 3.68 -13.52 -7.71
CA SER A 98 3.27 -14.43 -6.64
C SER A 98 4.48 -15.15 -6.04
N ILE A 99 4.37 -15.52 -4.78
CA ILE A 99 5.41 -16.29 -4.08
C ILE A 99 5.35 -17.75 -4.55
N ALA A 100 6.39 -18.18 -5.25
CA ALA A 100 6.55 -19.58 -5.68
C ALA A 100 7.11 -20.45 -4.56
N SER A 101 8.10 -19.94 -3.83
CA SER A 101 8.70 -20.64 -2.69
C SER A 101 9.13 -19.65 -1.62
N PHE A 102 9.15 -20.13 -0.38
CA PHE A 102 9.55 -19.38 0.79
C PHE A 102 10.40 -20.28 1.69
N SER A 103 11.57 -19.80 2.09
CA SER A 103 12.47 -20.53 2.97
C SER A 103 13.05 -19.63 4.05
N ILE A 104 13.31 -20.22 5.22
CA ILE A 104 13.98 -19.57 6.35
C ILE A 104 15.15 -20.45 6.74
N THR A 105 16.31 -19.84 6.96
CA THR A 105 17.53 -20.54 7.37
C THR A 105 18.25 -19.77 8.48
N GLY A 106 19.03 -20.50 9.31
CA GLY A 106 19.86 -19.92 10.37
C GLY A 106 19.14 -19.65 11.69
N ASN A 107 17.84 -19.89 11.77
CA ASN A 107 17.00 -19.76 12.96
C ASN A 107 17.14 -20.97 13.88
N LYS A 108 18.11 -20.95 14.79
CA LYS A 108 18.38 -22.06 15.73
C LYS A 108 17.54 -21.95 17.02
N ASP A 109 17.37 -20.73 17.54
CA ASP A 109 16.64 -20.48 18.80
C ASP A 109 15.11 -20.43 18.61
N ILE A 110 14.63 -20.14 17.42
CA ILE A 110 13.22 -20.12 17.07
C ILE A 110 13.00 -21.17 15.99
N LYS A 111 12.12 -22.12 16.24
CA LYS A 111 11.83 -23.17 15.26
C LYS A 111 11.14 -22.59 14.02
N THR A 112 11.42 -23.16 12.86
CA THR A 112 10.82 -22.71 11.59
C THR A 112 9.29 -22.84 11.63
N GLU A 113 8.77 -23.90 12.29
CA GLU A 113 7.33 -24.15 12.44
C GLU A 113 6.65 -23.03 13.22
N ASP A 114 7.30 -22.47 14.25
CA ASP A 114 6.78 -21.39 15.06
C ASP A 114 6.70 -20.07 14.29
N LEU A 115 7.50 -19.92 13.23
CA LEU A 115 7.52 -18.74 12.35
C LEU A 115 6.53 -18.87 11.18
N GLN A 116 6.27 -20.07 10.68
CA GLN A 116 5.48 -20.28 9.46
C GLN A 116 4.04 -19.73 9.57
N GLU A 117 3.34 -19.99 10.66
CA GLU A 117 1.95 -19.56 10.82
C GLU A 117 1.81 -18.02 10.94
N PRO A 118 2.59 -17.32 11.79
CA PRO A 118 2.60 -15.87 11.82
C PRO A 118 2.93 -15.23 10.46
N LEU A 119 3.93 -15.75 9.76
CA LEU A 119 4.33 -15.25 8.44
C LEU A 119 3.25 -15.47 7.38
N ALA A 120 2.58 -16.62 7.41
CA ALA A 120 1.46 -16.90 6.51
C ALA A 120 0.27 -15.95 6.73
N ARG A 121 0.00 -15.55 7.98
CA ARG A 121 -1.08 -14.59 8.32
C ARG A 121 -0.86 -13.22 7.74
N ILE A 122 0.38 -12.74 7.69
CA ILE A 122 0.74 -11.44 7.11
C ILE A 122 0.98 -11.49 5.60
N GLY A 123 0.79 -12.64 4.96
CA GLY A 123 0.84 -12.80 3.51
C GLY A 123 2.10 -13.44 2.94
N LEU A 124 3.11 -13.78 3.76
CA LEU A 124 4.31 -14.50 3.31
C LEU A 124 4.06 -16.01 3.28
N LYS A 125 3.36 -16.45 2.26
CA LYS A 125 3.06 -17.87 2.00
C LYS A 125 3.09 -18.15 0.52
N GLN A 126 3.49 -19.35 0.14
CA GLN A 126 3.43 -19.82 -1.25
C GLN A 126 2.03 -19.61 -1.85
N GLY A 127 1.97 -19.12 -3.08
CA GLY A 127 0.76 -18.80 -3.82
C GLY A 127 0.15 -17.42 -3.52
N ARG A 128 0.64 -16.70 -2.51
CA ARG A 128 0.18 -15.34 -2.20
C ARG A 128 0.89 -14.32 -3.07
N ILE A 129 0.28 -13.15 -3.21
CA ILE A 129 0.88 -12.01 -3.92
C ILE A 129 2.03 -11.47 -3.09
N PHE A 130 3.18 -11.27 -3.72
CA PHE A 130 4.35 -10.70 -3.10
C PHE A 130 4.22 -9.18 -2.95
N ASN A 131 4.54 -8.69 -1.75
CA ASN A 131 4.64 -7.27 -1.45
C ASN A 131 5.96 -7.01 -0.71
N GLN A 132 6.81 -6.16 -1.28
CA GLN A 132 8.12 -5.83 -0.71
C GLN A 132 7.99 -5.22 0.69
N SER A 133 7.05 -4.29 0.91
CA SER A 133 6.86 -3.64 2.21
C SER A 133 6.54 -4.64 3.31
N VAL A 134 5.76 -5.69 3.00
CA VAL A 134 5.46 -6.76 3.97
C VAL A 134 6.73 -7.54 4.31
N LEU A 135 7.60 -7.78 3.32
CA LEU A 135 8.88 -8.47 3.57
C LEU A 135 9.80 -7.65 4.46
N ASP A 136 9.89 -6.33 4.22
CA ASP A 136 10.70 -5.41 5.01
C ASP A 136 10.19 -5.34 6.48
N GLU A 137 8.86 -5.29 6.68
CA GLU A 137 8.24 -5.36 8.02
C GLU A 137 8.56 -6.68 8.73
N VAL A 138 8.60 -7.78 8.00
CA VAL A 138 8.97 -9.10 8.54
C VAL A 138 10.42 -9.14 8.97
N GLU A 139 11.33 -8.64 8.16
CA GLU A 139 12.75 -8.57 8.52
C GLU A 139 12.92 -7.82 9.85
N GLN A 140 12.30 -6.65 9.98
CA GLN A 140 12.36 -5.85 11.20
C GLN A 140 11.71 -6.57 12.40
N SER A 141 10.55 -7.17 12.21
CA SER A 141 9.84 -7.90 13.28
C SER A 141 10.65 -9.11 13.79
N LEU A 142 11.33 -9.82 12.89
CA LEU A 142 12.21 -10.92 13.27
C LEU A 142 13.43 -10.40 14.06
N ILE A 143 14.05 -9.30 13.65
CA ILE A 143 15.14 -8.66 14.39
C ILE A 143 14.69 -8.31 15.81
N ASP A 144 13.54 -7.66 15.96
CA ASP A 144 13.00 -7.26 17.27
C ASP A 144 12.68 -8.48 18.14
N GLN A 145 12.21 -9.58 17.56
CA GLN A 145 11.97 -10.83 18.26
C GLN A 145 13.27 -11.46 18.78
N TYR A 146 14.37 -11.40 18.04
CA TYR A 146 15.67 -11.85 18.51
C TYR A 146 16.26 -10.92 19.57
N PHE A 147 16.07 -9.61 19.43
CA PHE A 147 16.48 -8.62 20.44
C PHE A 147 15.78 -8.86 21.77
N SER A 148 14.48 -9.14 21.78
CA SER A 148 13.73 -9.46 23.00
C SER A 148 14.24 -10.70 23.72
N ARG A 149 14.96 -11.58 23.02
CA ARG A 149 15.62 -12.79 23.55
C ARG A 149 17.09 -12.54 23.96
N GLY A 150 17.53 -11.28 23.94
CA GLY A 150 18.89 -10.88 24.31
C GLY A 150 19.94 -11.12 23.21
N LYS A 151 19.53 -11.32 21.97
CA LYS A 151 20.42 -11.49 20.80
C LYS A 151 20.56 -10.17 20.04
N TYR A 152 21.28 -9.23 20.61
CA TYR A 152 21.44 -7.87 20.08
C TYR A 152 22.31 -7.79 18.81
N ALA A 153 23.04 -8.84 18.46
CA ALA A 153 23.80 -8.95 17.23
C ALA A 153 23.05 -9.72 16.13
N ALA A 154 21.75 -9.97 16.34
CA ALA A 154 20.94 -10.64 15.33
C ALA A 154 20.82 -9.78 14.08
N ASN A 155 20.95 -10.42 12.93
CA ASN A 155 20.77 -9.83 11.63
C ASN A 155 19.87 -10.75 10.78
N VAL A 156 18.88 -10.15 10.14
CA VAL A 156 17.95 -10.85 9.23
C VAL A 156 18.09 -10.21 7.86
N THR A 157 18.23 -11.01 6.85
CA THR A 157 18.30 -10.57 5.45
C THR A 157 17.41 -11.43 4.59
N ALA A 158 16.61 -10.82 3.73
CA ALA A 158 15.81 -11.50 2.74
C ALA A 158 16.38 -11.30 1.33
N ALA A 159 16.46 -12.38 0.58
CA ALA A 159 16.76 -12.37 -0.84
C ALA A 159 15.48 -12.70 -1.61
N VAL A 160 15.17 -11.91 -2.64
CA VAL A 160 14.04 -12.12 -3.55
C VAL A 160 14.59 -12.38 -4.93
N GLU A 161 14.36 -13.58 -5.43
CA GLU A 161 14.76 -14.01 -6.76
C GLU A 161 13.54 -14.01 -7.69
N ALA A 162 13.63 -13.31 -8.82
CA ALA A 162 12.60 -13.32 -9.85
C ALA A 162 12.63 -14.64 -10.64
N LEU A 163 11.48 -15.26 -10.77
CA LEU A 163 11.27 -16.49 -11.50
C LEU A 163 10.36 -16.25 -12.72
N PRO A 164 10.34 -17.17 -13.71
CA PRO A 164 9.38 -17.15 -14.80
C PRO A 164 7.92 -17.06 -14.31
N ASP A 165 6.99 -16.70 -15.20
CA ASP A 165 5.56 -16.62 -14.96
C ASP A 165 5.16 -15.62 -13.85
N ASN A 166 5.88 -14.51 -13.76
CA ASN A 166 5.66 -13.46 -12.75
C ASN A 166 5.59 -14.04 -11.32
N LYS A 167 6.60 -14.82 -10.96
CA LYS A 167 6.76 -15.43 -9.63
C LYS A 167 8.05 -14.97 -8.97
N VAL A 168 8.13 -15.16 -7.66
CA VAL A 168 9.37 -14.92 -6.89
C VAL A 168 9.63 -16.06 -5.92
N ALA A 169 10.91 -16.36 -5.71
CA ALA A 169 11.38 -17.16 -4.59
C ALA A 169 11.91 -16.21 -3.49
N ILE A 170 11.57 -16.48 -2.23
CA ILE A 170 12.02 -15.69 -1.09
C ILE A 170 12.84 -16.57 -0.17
N ALA A 171 14.07 -16.12 0.12
CA ALA A 171 14.95 -16.79 1.07
C ALA A 171 15.31 -15.82 2.21
N ILE A 172 14.86 -16.10 3.42
CA ILE A 172 15.23 -15.35 4.62
C ILE A 172 16.40 -16.06 5.31
N THR A 173 17.47 -15.33 5.50
CA THR A 173 18.67 -15.81 6.21
C THR A 173 18.81 -15.07 7.53
N ILE A 174 18.85 -15.80 8.64
CA ILE A 174 18.97 -15.29 9.98
C ILE A 174 20.38 -15.60 10.51
N LYS A 175 21.07 -14.56 10.95
CA LYS A 175 22.32 -14.68 11.73
C LYS A 175 21.99 -14.24 13.14
N GLU A 176 21.77 -15.19 14.04
CA GLU A 176 21.25 -14.90 15.38
C GLU A 176 22.25 -14.15 16.28
N GLY A 177 23.54 -14.33 16.06
CA GLY A 177 24.58 -13.84 16.99
C GLY A 177 24.56 -14.54 18.36
N ASP A 178 25.42 -14.12 19.23
CA ASP A 178 25.51 -14.62 20.61
C ASP A 178 24.49 -13.91 21.50
N ARG A 179 23.99 -14.63 22.51
CA ARG A 179 23.18 -14.01 23.58
C ARG A 179 24.01 -13.11 24.42
N ALA A 180 23.56 -11.88 24.66
CA ALA A 180 24.24 -10.97 25.61
C ALA A 180 24.27 -11.55 27.01
N ARG A 181 25.41 -11.37 27.68
CA ARG A 181 25.62 -11.74 29.09
C ARG A 181 26.15 -10.53 29.82
N ILE A 182 25.65 -10.31 31.04
CA ILE A 182 26.22 -9.31 31.95
C ILE A 182 27.59 -9.86 32.37
N ARG A 183 28.65 -9.14 32.04
CA ARG A 183 30.03 -9.51 32.45
C ARG A 183 30.42 -8.90 33.80
N GLN A 184 29.89 -7.71 34.09
CA GLN A 184 30.22 -6.96 35.29
C GLN A 184 29.09 -5.99 35.61
N ILE A 185 28.78 -5.87 36.90
CA ILE A 185 27.89 -4.84 37.43
C ILE A 185 28.77 -3.98 38.37
N ASN A 186 28.88 -2.69 38.10
CA ASN A 186 29.57 -1.74 38.96
C ASN A 186 28.52 -0.93 39.72
N LEU A 187 28.55 -0.98 41.02
CA LEU A 187 27.72 -0.16 41.89
C LEU A 187 28.45 1.13 42.23
N VAL A 188 27.80 2.27 42.04
CA VAL A 188 28.38 3.59 42.31
C VAL A 188 27.44 4.37 43.22
N GLY A 189 28.00 4.88 44.36
CA GLY A 189 27.26 5.70 45.32
C GLY A 189 26.53 4.94 46.43
N ASN A 190 26.76 3.64 46.57
CA ASN A 190 26.25 2.81 47.65
C ASN A 190 27.10 3.03 48.94
N SER A 191 26.65 3.94 49.78
CA SER A 191 27.31 4.20 51.07
C SER A 191 26.69 3.44 52.25
N SER A 192 25.51 2.82 52.09
CA SER A 192 24.75 2.18 53.18
C SER A 192 24.78 0.65 53.16
N PHE A 193 25.14 0.05 52.06
CA PHE A 193 25.19 -1.40 51.87
C PHE A 193 26.48 -1.77 51.13
N SER A 194 27.03 -2.96 51.38
CA SER A 194 28.16 -3.46 50.60
C SER A 194 27.71 -3.94 49.19
N ASP A 195 28.63 -3.96 48.24
CA ASP A 195 28.36 -4.47 46.88
C ASP A 195 27.88 -5.94 46.93
N GLU A 196 28.38 -6.72 47.90
CA GLU A 196 28.03 -8.14 48.12
C GLU A 196 26.61 -8.31 48.68
N GLU A 197 26.04 -7.29 49.35
CA GLU A 197 24.65 -7.32 49.84
C GLU A 197 23.63 -6.91 48.77
N ILE A 198 24.09 -6.23 47.70
CA ILE A 198 23.22 -5.74 46.61
C ILE A 198 23.22 -6.68 45.43
N LEU A 199 24.28 -7.45 45.15
CA LEU A 199 24.46 -8.39 44.05
C LEU A 199 24.05 -9.81 44.40
#